data_873669404d2b4860348b9be041dab758
#
_entry.id   873669404d2b4860348b9be041dab758
#
_cell.length_a   1.000
_cell.length_b   1.000
_cell.length_c   1.000
_cell.angle_alpha   90.00
_cell.angle_beta   90.00
_cell.angle_gamma   90.00
#
_symmetry.space_group_name_H-M   'P 1'
#
loop_
_entity.id
_entity.type
_entity.pdbx_description
1 polymer ?
#
loop_
_entity_poly.entity_id
_entity_poly.type
_entity_poly.pdbx_seq_one_letter_code
_entity_poly.pdbx_strand_id
1 'polypeptide(L)'
;MMRSPSWQKVLPRLKQVLSPDEICFEPTQLEAHAADKWFAQNRPDVVALPRTTEAVSALMHFACRHKIPVTPRGAGYGYVGGCVPVRGGIALSLARMKAICEINARDFVAVVQPGVITKDLQDAVEKKGLYYPPDPASRADCSIGGNIATNAGGPRCLKYGVTRDYVLGLKVVMPSGATVSLGGRCHKNKTGFDLHRLFVGSEGMLGIVTEAILKLIPLPPYRACLAVGFDSTRAAARTIAAPPLSATSATSSRACSSPAASSMKRW
;
A
#
# COMPACT_ATOMS: atom_id res chain seq x y z
N MET A 1 8.72 -23.03 -21.61
CA MET A 1 7.61 -22.09 -21.79
C MET A 1 6.31 -22.80 -21.44
N MET A 2 5.63 -22.42 -20.36
CA MET A 2 4.27 -22.92 -20.09
C MET A 2 3.34 -22.32 -21.16
N ARG A 3 2.65 -23.18 -21.90
CA ARG A 3 1.62 -22.71 -22.85
C ARG A 3 0.49 -22.08 -22.07
N SER A 4 0.02 -20.92 -22.51
CA SER A 4 -1.21 -20.30 -21.98
C SER A 4 -2.34 -21.33 -22.05
N PRO A 5 -3.14 -21.48 -20.98
CA PRO A 5 -4.27 -22.40 -21.01
C PRO A 5 -5.22 -22.02 -22.14
N SER A 6 -5.86 -23.01 -22.77
CA SER A 6 -6.92 -22.73 -23.72
C SER A 6 -8.08 -22.04 -22.99
N TRP A 7 -8.18 -20.74 -23.08
CA TRP A 7 -9.21 -19.93 -22.42
C TRP A 7 -10.63 -20.38 -22.77
N GLN A 8 -10.83 -20.95 -23.97
CA GLN A 8 -12.12 -21.53 -24.35
C GLN A 8 -12.59 -22.62 -23.38
N LYS A 9 -11.65 -23.43 -22.82
CA LYS A 9 -11.96 -24.50 -21.85
C LYS A 9 -12.01 -24.01 -20.41
N VAL A 10 -11.27 -22.96 -20.09
CA VAL A 10 -11.11 -22.44 -18.72
C VAL A 10 -12.22 -21.47 -18.37
N LEU A 11 -12.64 -20.66 -19.32
CA LEU A 11 -13.60 -19.58 -19.10
C LEU A 11 -14.96 -20.01 -18.54
N PRO A 12 -15.61 -21.08 -19.04
CA PRO A 12 -16.89 -21.54 -18.47
C PRO A 12 -16.77 -21.93 -16.99
N ARG A 13 -15.61 -22.46 -16.59
CA ARG A 13 -15.32 -22.85 -15.21
C ARG A 13 -15.01 -21.65 -14.33
N LEU A 14 -14.30 -20.64 -14.85
CA LEU A 14 -14.02 -19.40 -14.13
C LEU A 14 -15.32 -18.66 -13.79
N LYS A 15 -16.29 -18.66 -14.69
CA LYS A 15 -17.65 -18.09 -14.47
C LYS A 15 -18.47 -18.83 -13.41
N GLN A 16 -18.06 -20.02 -12.98
CA GLN A 16 -18.66 -20.73 -11.85
C GLN A 16 -18.00 -20.34 -10.51
N VAL A 17 -16.81 -19.75 -10.55
CA VAL A 17 -16.02 -19.37 -9.37
C VAL A 17 -16.26 -17.93 -8.96
N LEU A 18 -16.40 -17.04 -9.92
CA LEU A 18 -16.64 -15.62 -9.72
C LEU A 18 -17.96 -15.21 -10.38
N SER A 19 -18.61 -14.21 -9.81
CA SER A 19 -19.81 -13.60 -10.39
C SER A 19 -19.49 -12.97 -11.76
N PRO A 20 -20.44 -12.93 -12.70
CA PRO A 20 -20.19 -12.38 -14.04
C PRO A 20 -19.68 -10.94 -14.03
N ASP A 21 -20.07 -10.11 -13.04
CA ASP A 21 -19.63 -8.74 -12.88
C ASP A 21 -18.22 -8.61 -12.26
N GLU A 22 -17.68 -9.71 -11.71
CA GLU A 22 -16.31 -9.77 -11.19
C GLU A 22 -15.28 -10.21 -12.25
N ILE A 23 -15.71 -10.54 -13.46
CA ILE A 23 -14.85 -10.99 -14.57
C ILE A 23 -15.00 -10.01 -15.72
N CYS A 24 -13.90 -9.48 -16.23
CA CYS A 24 -13.92 -8.54 -17.33
C CYS A 24 -12.96 -8.96 -18.46
N PHE A 25 -13.47 -8.91 -19.69
CA PHE A 25 -12.75 -9.17 -20.95
C PHE A 25 -12.73 -7.95 -21.86
N GLU A 26 -13.32 -6.84 -21.43
CA GLU A 26 -13.38 -5.62 -22.24
C GLU A 26 -11.98 -5.14 -22.59
N PRO A 27 -11.67 -4.89 -23.88
CA PRO A 27 -10.36 -4.48 -24.32
C PRO A 27 -9.80 -3.28 -23.57
N THR A 28 -10.65 -2.29 -23.27
CA THR A 28 -10.28 -1.10 -22.50
C THR A 28 -9.84 -1.42 -21.07
N GLN A 29 -10.50 -2.38 -20.42
CA GLN A 29 -10.15 -2.83 -19.09
C GLN A 29 -8.88 -3.68 -19.08
N LEU A 30 -8.71 -4.55 -20.08
CA LEU A 30 -7.49 -5.32 -20.24
C LEU A 30 -6.28 -4.39 -20.44
N GLU A 31 -6.42 -3.35 -21.25
CA GLU A 31 -5.36 -2.35 -21.51
C GLU A 31 -5.07 -1.53 -20.25
N ALA A 32 -6.09 -1.10 -19.50
CA ALA A 32 -5.92 -0.37 -18.25
C ALA A 32 -5.17 -1.20 -17.16
N HIS A 33 -5.15 -2.52 -17.30
CA HIS A 33 -4.46 -3.42 -16.38
C HIS A 33 -3.16 -4.00 -16.96
N ALA A 34 -2.72 -3.55 -18.14
CA ALA A 34 -1.53 -4.03 -18.83
C ALA A 34 -0.22 -3.44 -18.29
N ALA A 35 -0.26 -2.26 -17.66
CA ALA A 35 0.91 -1.50 -17.25
C ALA A 35 0.74 -0.92 -15.83
N ASP A 36 1.84 -0.52 -15.22
CA ASP A 36 1.88 0.40 -14.09
C ASP A 36 2.46 1.77 -14.53
N LYS A 37 3.20 2.47 -13.68
CA LYS A 37 3.90 3.73 -14.06
C LYS A 37 5.29 3.48 -14.65
N TRP A 38 5.69 2.23 -14.78
CA TRP A 38 6.91 1.82 -15.47
C TRP A 38 6.65 1.66 -16.97
N PHE A 39 7.70 1.59 -17.78
CA PHE A 39 7.59 1.47 -19.23
C PHE A 39 7.19 0.06 -19.70
N ALA A 40 7.29 -0.98 -18.83
CA ALA A 40 6.90 -2.34 -19.20
C ALA A 40 5.38 -2.45 -19.32
N GLN A 41 4.94 -3.12 -20.37
CA GLN A 41 3.53 -3.33 -20.65
C GLN A 41 3.30 -4.76 -21.17
N ASN A 42 2.30 -5.44 -20.62
CA ASN A 42 1.81 -6.69 -21.17
C ASN A 42 0.34 -6.89 -20.79
N ARG A 43 -0.47 -7.25 -21.77
CA ARG A 43 -1.92 -7.35 -21.59
C ARG A 43 -2.28 -8.67 -20.88
N PRO A 44 -3.13 -8.65 -19.85
CA PRO A 44 -3.68 -9.86 -19.28
C PRO A 44 -4.70 -10.52 -20.22
N ASP A 45 -4.96 -11.79 -20.03
CA ASP A 45 -6.03 -12.48 -20.76
C ASP A 45 -7.41 -12.16 -20.19
N VAL A 46 -7.49 -11.87 -18.88
CA VAL A 46 -8.71 -11.51 -18.15
C VAL A 46 -8.39 -10.63 -16.95
N VAL A 47 -9.30 -9.73 -16.61
CA VAL A 47 -9.28 -8.97 -15.35
C VAL A 47 -10.31 -9.54 -14.41
N ALA A 48 -9.89 -9.91 -13.20
CA ALA A 48 -10.75 -10.32 -12.10
C ALA A 48 -10.85 -9.19 -11.06
N LEU A 49 -12.06 -8.87 -10.64
CA LEU A 49 -12.40 -7.75 -9.75
C LEU A 49 -13.21 -8.24 -8.54
N PRO A 50 -12.68 -9.15 -7.72
CA PRO A 50 -13.38 -9.70 -6.57
C PRO A 50 -13.73 -8.63 -5.55
N ARG A 51 -14.81 -8.86 -4.77
CA ARG A 51 -15.29 -7.97 -3.73
C ARG A 51 -15.05 -8.48 -2.32
N THR A 52 -14.75 -9.79 -2.19
CA THR A 52 -14.62 -10.46 -0.89
C THR A 52 -13.37 -11.32 -0.83
N THR A 53 -12.92 -11.64 0.38
CA THR A 53 -11.81 -12.57 0.63
C THR A 53 -12.12 -13.96 0.06
N GLU A 54 -13.37 -14.40 0.16
CA GLU A 54 -13.83 -15.71 -0.32
C GLU A 54 -13.74 -15.80 -1.84
N ALA A 55 -14.10 -14.74 -2.57
CA ALA A 55 -13.96 -14.66 -4.02
C ALA A 55 -12.48 -14.70 -4.44
N VAL A 56 -11.61 -13.99 -3.72
CA VAL A 56 -10.14 -14.08 -3.94
C VAL A 56 -9.64 -15.49 -3.67
N SER A 57 -10.07 -16.13 -2.57
CA SER A 57 -9.69 -17.50 -2.20
C SER A 57 -10.10 -18.50 -3.28
N ALA A 58 -11.36 -18.44 -3.72
CA ALA A 58 -11.89 -19.31 -4.77
C ALA A 58 -11.13 -19.13 -6.10
N LEU A 59 -10.84 -17.88 -6.48
CA LEU A 59 -10.04 -17.55 -7.67
C LEU A 59 -8.62 -18.10 -7.57
N MET A 60 -7.95 -17.91 -6.44
CA MET A 60 -6.57 -18.40 -6.26
C MET A 60 -6.51 -19.92 -6.27
N HIS A 61 -7.48 -20.61 -5.62
CA HIS A 61 -7.59 -22.07 -5.67
C HIS A 61 -7.79 -22.56 -7.11
N PHE A 62 -8.69 -21.90 -7.84
CA PHE A 62 -8.94 -22.20 -9.25
C PHE A 62 -7.68 -22.00 -10.11
N ALA A 63 -7.02 -20.86 -9.98
CA ALA A 63 -5.82 -20.51 -10.75
C ALA A 63 -4.67 -21.50 -10.47
N CYS A 64 -4.46 -21.85 -9.19
CA CYS A 64 -3.47 -22.83 -8.77
C CYS A 64 -3.73 -24.20 -9.41
N ARG A 65 -4.98 -24.71 -9.33
CA ARG A 65 -5.38 -26.00 -9.90
C ARG A 65 -5.21 -26.06 -11.41
N HIS A 66 -5.45 -24.96 -12.10
CA HIS A 66 -5.35 -24.87 -13.56
C HIS A 66 -4.02 -24.32 -14.06
N LYS A 67 -3.06 -24.03 -13.15
CA LYS A 67 -1.73 -23.48 -13.45
C LYS A 67 -1.81 -22.17 -14.26
N ILE A 68 -2.78 -21.32 -13.92
CA ILE A 68 -2.99 -20.03 -14.56
C ILE A 68 -2.17 -18.97 -13.82
N PRO A 69 -1.33 -18.18 -14.51
CA PRO A 69 -0.64 -17.05 -13.89
C PRO A 69 -1.63 -16.04 -13.32
N VAL A 70 -1.37 -15.55 -12.10
CA VAL A 70 -2.15 -14.48 -11.47
C VAL A 70 -1.18 -13.35 -11.12
N THR A 71 -1.50 -12.15 -11.57
CA THR A 71 -0.76 -10.92 -11.22
C THR A 71 -1.66 -10.04 -10.36
N PRO A 72 -1.36 -9.89 -9.05
CA PRO A 72 -2.14 -9.03 -8.18
C PRO A 72 -1.90 -7.55 -8.52
N ARG A 73 -2.97 -6.76 -8.41
CA ARG A 73 -2.93 -5.34 -8.69
C ARG A 73 -3.69 -4.55 -7.63
N GLY A 74 -3.02 -3.58 -7.02
CA GLY A 74 -3.66 -2.50 -6.28
C GLY A 74 -4.11 -1.39 -7.24
N ALA A 75 -3.73 -0.14 -6.96
CA ALA A 75 -4.06 0.99 -7.84
C ALA A 75 -3.14 1.13 -9.07
N GLY A 76 -2.05 0.36 -9.18
CA GLY A 76 -1.15 0.38 -10.33
C GLY A 76 -0.20 1.59 -10.40
N TYR A 77 0.15 2.15 -9.26
CA TYR A 77 1.06 3.31 -9.15
C TYR A 77 2.53 2.91 -8.85
N GLY A 78 2.88 1.65 -9.04
CA GLY A 78 4.27 1.18 -8.94
C GLY A 78 5.14 1.64 -10.12
N TYR A 79 6.47 1.62 -9.90
CA TYR A 79 7.46 2.04 -10.90
C TYR A 79 8.44 0.91 -11.26
N VAL A 80 8.10 -0.33 -10.94
CA VAL A 80 9.01 -1.49 -11.12
C VAL A 80 8.40 -2.62 -11.95
N GLY A 81 7.19 -2.40 -12.52
CA GLY A 81 6.49 -3.43 -13.27
C GLY A 81 5.85 -4.53 -12.42
N GLY A 82 5.76 -4.37 -11.09
CA GLY A 82 5.30 -5.41 -10.16
C GLY A 82 3.88 -5.89 -10.38
N CYS A 83 3.01 -5.08 -11.00
CA CYS A 83 1.65 -5.47 -11.35
C CYS A 83 1.42 -5.62 -12.87
N VAL A 84 2.48 -5.74 -13.66
CA VAL A 84 2.42 -6.03 -15.10
C VAL A 84 2.30 -7.54 -15.31
N PRO A 85 1.26 -8.04 -15.99
CA PRO A 85 1.04 -9.47 -16.17
C PRO A 85 1.93 -10.06 -17.27
N VAL A 86 3.25 -10.08 -17.05
CA VAL A 86 4.28 -10.48 -18.03
C VAL A 86 4.09 -11.87 -18.64
N ARG A 87 3.26 -12.71 -18.01
CA ARG A 87 2.92 -14.07 -18.49
C ARG A 87 1.47 -14.16 -18.99
N GLY A 88 0.79 -13.02 -19.21
CA GLY A 88 -0.66 -13.01 -19.44
C GLY A 88 -1.42 -13.52 -18.22
N GLY A 89 -2.44 -14.34 -18.40
CA GLY A 89 -3.23 -14.90 -17.32
C GLY A 89 -4.23 -13.90 -16.72
N ILE A 90 -4.41 -13.98 -15.43
CA ILE A 90 -5.39 -13.17 -14.68
C ILE A 90 -4.73 -11.97 -14.04
N ALA A 91 -5.16 -10.76 -14.38
CA ALA A 91 -4.89 -9.57 -13.58
C ALA A 91 -5.94 -9.52 -12.44
N LEU A 92 -5.51 -9.76 -11.21
CA LEU A 92 -6.35 -9.75 -10.03
C LEU A 92 -6.37 -8.33 -9.43
N SER A 93 -7.38 -7.55 -9.75
CA SER A 93 -7.53 -6.18 -9.25
C SER A 93 -8.34 -6.14 -7.95
N LEU A 94 -7.75 -5.57 -6.91
CA LEU A 94 -8.39 -5.41 -5.60
C LEU A 94 -9.13 -4.07 -5.46
N ALA A 95 -9.31 -3.33 -6.54
CA ALA A 95 -9.91 -1.99 -6.53
C ALA A 95 -11.35 -1.94 -5.99
N ARG A 96 -12.09 -3.07 -6.03
CA ARG A 96 -13.45 -3.17 -5.48
C ARG A 96 -13.49 -3.47 -3.99
N MET A 97 -12.38 -3.90 -3.38
CA MET A 97 -12.24 -4.13 -1.95
C MET A 97 -11.75 -2.84 -1.27
N LYS A 98 -12.60 -1.84 -1.12
CA LYS A 98 -12.26 -0.48 -0.69
C LYS A 98 -12.98 0.00 0.57
N ALA A 99 -13.43 -0.91 1.42
CA ALA A 99 -14.06 -0.56 2.67
C ALA A 99 -13.03 -0.21 3.76
N ILE A 100 -13.27 0.88 4.49
CA ILE A 100 -12.69 1.14 5.80
C ILE A 100 -13.64 0.47 6.80
N CYS A 101 -13.30 -0.76 7.23
CA CYS A 101 -14.18 -1.60 8.03
C CYS A 101 -14.35 -1.05 9.45
N GLU A 102 -13.26 -0.51 10.02
CA GLU A 102 -13.27 0.03 11.37
C GLU A 102 -12.19 1.11 11.54
N ILE A 103 -12.47 2.14 12.32
CA ILE A 103 -11.48 3.05 12.90
C ILE A 103 -11.76 3.11 14.38
N ASN A 104 -10.88 2.53 15.19
CA ASN A 104 -11.00 2.43 16.64
C ASN A 104 -10.00 3.38 17.32
N ALA A 105 -10.55 4.44 17.93
CA ALA A 105 -9.73 5.45 18.61
C ALA A 105 -9.20 4.99 19.98
N ARG A 106 -9.84 4.00 20.61
CA ARG A 106 -9.37 3.46 21.90
C ARG A 106 -8.15 2.56 21.71
N ASP A 107 -8.19 1.72 20.67
CA ASP A 107 -7.12 0.77 20.36
C ASP A 107 -6.05 1.36 19.44
N PHE A 108 -6.27 2.58 18.91
CA PHE A 108 -5.38 3.19 17.92
C PHE A 108 -5.15 2.30 16.68
N VAL A 109 -6.23 1.72 16.15
CA VAL A 109 -6.17 0.87 14.96
C VAL A 109 -7.21 1.25 13.93
N ALA A 110 -6.91 0.95 12.66
CA ALA A 110 -7.87 0.90 11.57
C ALA A 110 -7.85 -0.49 10.94
N VAL A 111 -9.04 -1.02 10.60
CA VAL A 111 -9.19 -2.24 9.81
C VAL A 111 -9.70 -1.84 8.44
N VAL A 112 -8.93 -2.18 7.40
CA VAL A 112 -9.19 -1.72 6.04
C VAL A 112 -9.01 -2.81 5.01
N GLN A 113 -9.74 -2.71 3.91
CA GLN A 113 -9.53 -3.51 2.72
C GLN A 113 -8.42 -2.94 1.83
N PRO A 114 -7.75 -3.76 1.01
CA PRO A 114 -6.55 -3.37 0.26
C PRO A 114 -6.76 -2.30 -0.80
N GLY A 115 -7.97 -2.16 -1.35
CA GLY A 115 -8.31 -1.16 -2.36
C GLY A 115 -8.59 0.24 -1.81
N VAL A 116 -8.57 0.43 -0.49
CA VAL A 116 -8.71 1.76 0.13
C VAL A 116 -7.56 2.66 -0.33
N ILE A 117 -7.89 3.86 -0.81
CA ILE A 117 -6.89 4.86 -1.18
C ILE A 117 -6.24 5.43 0.09
N THR A 118 -4.93 5.60 0.06
CA THR A 118 -4.17 6.04 1.24
C THR A 118 -4.67 7.38 1.78
N LYS A 119 -4.95 8.34 0.91
CA LYS A 119 -5.51 9.64 1.29
C LYS A 119 -6.87 9.52 1.95
N ASP A 120 -7.76 8.65 1.43
CA ASP A 120 -9.09 8.46 1.99
C ASP A 120 -9.03 7.92 3.42
N LEU A 121 -8.11 6.98 3.68
CA LEU A 121 -7.84 6.52 5.04
C LEU A 121 -7.31 7.65 5.93
N GLN A 122 -6.33 8.43 5.45
CA GLN A 122 -5.76 9.55 6.20
C GLN A 122 -6.84 10.56 6.58
N ASP A 123 -7.66 10.97 5.61
CA ASP A 123 -8.76 11.93 5.83
C ASP A 123 -9.81 11.37 6.83
N ALA A 124 -10.10 10.07 6.77
CA ALA A 124 -11.06 9.42 7.66
C ALA A 124 -10.56 9.33 9.12
N VAL A 125 -9.27 9.02 9.32
CA VAL A 125 -8.70 8.92 10.67
C VAL A 125 -8.43 10.30 11.29
N GLU A 126 -8.05 11.32 10.49
CA GLU A 126 -7.85 12.69 10.96
C GLU A 126 -9.14 13.29 11.53
N LYS A 127 -10.30 12.99 10.96
CA LYS A 127 -11.61 13.39 11.50
C LYS A 127 -11.89 12.85 12.90
N LYS A 128 -11.16 11.79 13.31
CA LYS A 128 -11.26 11.17 14.65
C LYS A 128 -10.10 11.54 15.58
N GLY A 129 -9.30 12.56 15.22
CA GLY A 129 -8.13 12.99 16.00
C GLY A 129 -6.95 11.99 15.93
N LEU A 130 -6.94 11.13 14.92
CA LEU A 130 -5.91 10.11 14.72
C LEU A 130 -5.09 10.42 13.46
N TYR A 131 -3.96 9.73 13.33
CA TYR A 131 -3.06 9.94 12.21
C TYR A 131 -2.47 8.63 11.70
N TYR A 132 -2.49 8.45 10.37
CA TYR A 132 -1.80 7.38 9.65
C TYR A 132 -0.60 7.99 8.91
N PRO A 133 0.64 7.82 9.43
CA PRO A 133 1.82 8.56 8.95
C PRO A 133 2.34 8.21 7.55
N PRO A 134 2.29 6.95 7.04
CA PRO A 134 2.83 6.65 5.71
C PRO A 134 2.19 7.52 4.63
N ASP A 135 3.01 8.25 3.88
CA ASP A 135 2.55 9.25 2.91
C ASP A 135 3.36 9.21 1.60
N PRO A 136 3.27 8.12 0.82
CA PRO A 136 3.91 8.07 -0.48
C PRO A 136 3.48 9.25 -1.35
N ALA A 137 4.33 9.71 -2.27
CA ALA A 137 4.04 10.84 -3.15
C ALA A 137 2.70 10.66 -3.92
N SER A 138 2.37 9.41 -4.23
CA SER A 138 1.11 9.00 -4.88
C SER A 138 -0.06 8.78 -3.90
N ARG A 139 -0.02 9.29 -2.66
CA ARG A 139 -1.03 9.00 -1.62
C ARG A 139 -2.48 9.26 -2.04
N ALA A 140 -2.69 10.18 -2.98
CA ALA A 140 -4.02 10.50 -3.51
C ALA A 140 -4.58 9.41 -4.43
N ASP A 141 -3.72 8.53 -4.94
CA ASP A 141 -4.06 7.57 -5.99
C ASP A 141 -3.70 6.13 -5.60
N CYS A 142 -2.66 5.93 -4.79
CA CYS A 142 -2.22 4.60 -4.40
C CYS A 142 -3.12 3.97 -3.34
N SER A 143 -3.22 2.64 -3.38
CA SER A 143 -4.03 1.87 -2.43
C SER A 143 -3.20 1.31 -1.28
N ILE A 144 -3.85 1.06 -0.15
CA ILE A 144 -3.23 0.45 1.04
C ILE A 144 -2.60 -0.91 0.70
N GLY A 145 -3.28 -1.77 -0.08
CA GLY A 145 -2.73 -3.05 -0.51
C GLY A 145 -1.47 -2.90 -1.36
N GLY A 146 -1.42 -1.88 -2.24
CA GLY A 146 -0.22 -1.54 -3.00
C GLY A 146 0.91 -1.06 -2.08
N ASN A 147 0.62 -0.21 -1.12
CA ASN A 147 1.60 0.27 -0.13
C ASN A 147 2.17 -0.88 0.72
N ILE A 148 1.33 -1.83 1.12
CA ILE A 148 1.76 -3.03 1.85
C ILE A 148 2.65 -3.88 0.95
N ALA A 149 2.24 -4.13 -0.29
CA ALA A 149 2.99 -4.96 -1.23
C ALA A 149 4.40 -4.42 -1.49
N THR A 150 4.57 -3.10 -1.61
CA THR A 150 5.85 -2.46 -1.90
C THR A 150 6.59 -1.94 -0.68
N ASN A 151 6.01 -2.07 0.53
CA ASN A 151 6.48 -1.40 1.74
C ASN A 151 6.71 0.10 1.50
N ALA A 152 5.69 0.76 0.96
CA ALA A 152 5.79 2.14 0.50
C ALA A 152 6.24 3.09 1.62
N GLY A 153 7.15 3.99 1.24
CA GLY A 153 7.62 5.09 2.07
C GLY A 153 7.08 6.44 1.59
N GLY A 154 7.62 7.51 2.15
CA GLY A 154 7.28 8.88 1.78
C GLY A 154 8.19 9.88 2.51
N PRO A 155 8.02 11.19 2.30
CA PRO A 155 8.91 12.22 2.85
C PRO A 155 8.95 12.27 4.38
N ARG A 156 7.95 11.68 5.06
CA ARG A 156 7.89 11.64 6.53
C ARG A 156 8.51 10.41 7.16
N CYS A 157 9.02 9.47 6.35
CA CYS A 157 9.51 8.18 6.83
C CYS A 157 10.75 8.26 7.72
N LEU A 158 11.58 9.30 7.60
CA LEU A 158 12.70 9.51 8.50
C LEU A 158 12.24 9.63 9.97
N LYS A 159 11.11 10.30 10.20
CA LYS A 159 10.53 10.47 11.54
C LYS A 159 9.63 9.32 11.94
N TYR A 160 8.77 8.88 11.05
CA TYR A 160 7.65 8.01 11.41
C TYR A 160 7.84 6.55 10.99
N GLY A 161 8.83 6.25 10.15
CA GLY A 161 8.97 4.91 9.56
C GLY A 161 8.16 4.75 8.28
N VAL A 162 8.13 3.54 7.76
CA VAL A 162 7.50 3.13 6.50
C VAL A 162 6.21 2.33 6.73
N THR A 163 5.53 1.89 5.69
CA THR A 163 4.28 1.12 5.79
C THR A 163 4.40 -0.07 6.74
N ARG A 164 5.54 -0.81 6.71
CA ARG A 164 5.79 -1.97 7.59
C ARG A 164 5.63 -1.67 9.08
N ASP A 165 5.98 -0.47 9.49
CA ASP A 165 5.95 -0.07 10.91
C ASP A 165 4.51 0.18 11.42
N TYR A 166 3.55 0.24 10.49
CA TYR A 166 2.14 0.49 10.75
C TYR A 166 1.23 -0.70 10.48
N VAL A 167 1.74 -1.80 9.95
CA VAL A 167 0.96 -3.04 9.79
C VAL A 167 1.06 -3.86 11.06
N LEU A 168 -0.07 -4.07 11.74
CA LEU A 168 -0.19 -4.91 12.94
C LEU A 168 -0.68 -6.32 12.62
N GLY A 169 -1.48 -6.46 11.57
CA GLY A 169 -2.02 -7.76 11.15
C GLY A 169 -2.53 -7.71 9.72
N LEU A 170 -2.61 -8.88 9.14
CA LEU A 170 -3.05 -9.09 7.75
C LEU A 170 -3.97 -10.31 7.67
N LYS A 171 -4.99 -10.22 6.82
CA LYS A 171 -5.68 -11.39 6.27
C LYS A 171 -5.18 -11.59 4.85
N VAL A 172 -4.62 -12.77 4.59
CA VAL A 172 -3.93 -13.09 3.35
C VAL A 172 -4.51 -14.36 2.73
N VAL A 173 -4.74 -14.33 1.44
CA VAL A 173 -5.05 -15.50 0.63
C VAL A 173 -3.75 -16.01 0.00
N MET A 174 -3.40 -17.24 0.34
CA MET A 174 -2.21 -17.93 -0.16
C MET A 174 -2.39 -18.36 -1.62
N PRO A 175 -1.31 -18.70 -2.35
CA PRO A 175 -1.40 -19.21 -3.73
C PRO A 175 -2.28 -20.45 -3.87
N SER A 176 -2.40 -21.28 -2.84
CA SER A 176 -3.30 -22.44 -2.79
C SER A 176 -4.78 -22.10 -2.69
N GLY A 177 -5.11 -20.85 -2.38
CA GLY A 177 -6.46 -20.40 -2.02
C GLY A 177 -6.73 -20.43 -0.50
N ALA A 178 -5.86 -21.01 0.31
CA ALA A 178 -6.03 -21.00 1.77
C ALA A 178 -5.96 -19.57 2.32
N THR A 179 -6.88 -19.22 3.22
CA THR A 179 -6.89 -17.92 3.89
C THR A 179 -6.22 -18.05 5.25
N VAL A 180 -5.30 -17.13 5.55
CA VAL A 180 -4.60 -17.07 6.83
C VAL A 180 -4.73 -15.67 7.44
N SER A 181 -4.85 -15.62 8.78
CA SER A 181 -4.79 -14.38 9.54
C SER A 181 -3.47 -14.32 10.30
N LEU A 182 -2.71 -13.26 10.12
CA LEU A 182 -1.36 -13.07 10.65
C LEU A 182 -1.33 -11.79 11.50
N GLY A 183 -0.62 -11.82 12.63
CA GLY A 183 -0.58 -10.71 13.57
C GLY A 183 -1.91 -10.51 14.30
N GLY A 184 -2.28 -9.27 14.59
CA GLY A 184 -3.51 -8.95 15.33
C GLY A 184 -3.62 -7.46 15.66
N ARG A 185 -4.47 -7.12 16.65
CA ARG A 185 -4.74 -5.72 17.04
C ARG A 185 -3.76 -5.16 18.07
N CYS A 186 -2.97 -6.03 18.68
CA CYS A 186 -2.09 -5.66 19.79
C CYS A 186 -0.85 -4.92 19.26
N HIS A 187 -0.60 -3.71 19.76
CA HIS A 187 0.61 -2.94 19.45
C HIS A 187 1.90 -3.61 19.97
N LYS A 188 1.79 -4.37 21.07
CA LYS A 188 2.89 -5.16 21.62
C LYS A 188 2.61 -6.63 21.35
N ASN A 189 3.29 -7.20 20.39
CA ASN A 189 3.26 -8.62 20.09
C ASN A 189 4.70 -9.15 20.01
N LYS A 190 5.12 -9.91 21.03
CA LYS A 190 6.48 -10.48 21.14
C LYS A 190 6.51 -12.00 21.00
N THR A 191 5.37 -12.62 20.74
CA THR A 191 5.23 -14.08 20.77
C THR A 191 5.22 -14.63 19.35
N GLY A 192 6.07 -15.62 19.09
CA GLY A 192 6.16 -16.31 17.80
C GLY A 192 6.88 -15.50 16.71
N PHE A 193 6.77 -15.98 15.50
CA PHE A 193 7.37 -15.34 14.33
C PHE A 193 6.54 -14.14 13.87
N ASP A 194 7.23 -13.10 13.41
CA ASP A 194 6.62 -11.89 12.87
C ASP A 194 6.23 -12.08 11.37
N LEU A 195 5.30 -13.02 11.14
CA LEU A 195 4.94 -13.45 9.80
C LEU A 195 4.24 -12.36 8.97
N HIS A 196 3.43 -11.49 9.61
CA HIS A 196 2.75 -10.43 8.86
C HIS A 196 3.75 -9.46 8.21
N ARG A 197 4.90 -9.20 8.86
CA ARG A 197 5.96 -8.36 8.27
C ARG A 197 6.68 -9.00 7.10
N LEU A 198 6.67 -10.33 6.99
CA LEU A 198 7.22 -11.04 5.84
C LEU A 198 6.44 -10.72 4.56
N PHE A 199 5.12 -10.51 4.67
CA PHE A 199 4.27 -10.19 3.53
C PHE A 199 4.38 -8.72 3.11
N VAL A 200 4.81 -7.82 4.01
CA VAL A 200 5.02 -6.40 3.68
C VAL A 200 6.31 -6.24 2.87
N GLY A 201 6.19 -5.77 1.65
CA GLY A 201 7.29 -5.68 0.69
C GLY A 201 7.49 -6.95 -0.15
N SER A 202 6.55 -7.90 -0.11
CA SER A 202 6.60 -9.13 -0.91
C SER A 202 6.08 -8.97 -2.34
N GLU A 203 5.57 -7.79 -2.70
CA GLU A 203 5.02 -7.46 -4.03
C GLU A 203 3.95 -8.44 -4.53
N GLY A 204 3.20 -9.04 -3.59
CA GLY A 204 2.15 -10.02 -3.89
C GLY A 204 2.66 -11.43 -4.23
N MET A 205 3.96 -11.68 -4.18
CA MET A 205 4.54 -12.99 -4.51
C MET A 205 4.22 -14.08 -3.49
N LEU A 206 4.03 -13.73 -2.22
CA LEU A 206 3.75 -14.69 -1.14
C LEU A 206 2.26 -14.96 -0.96
N GLY A 207 1.40 -14.00 -1.35
CA GLY A 207 -0.05 -14.10 -1.19
C GLY A 207 -0.74 -12.77 -1.44
N ILE A 208 -2.06 -12.80 -1.42
CA ILE A 208 -2.93 -11.66 -1.69
C ILE A 208 -3.49 -11.12 -0.38
N VAL A 209 -3.12 -9.91 -0.01
CA VAL A 209 -3.69 -9.23 1.17
C VAL A 209 -5.12 -8.82 0.86
N THR A 210 -6.08 -9.25 1.68
CA THR A 210 -7.51 -8.93 1.54
C THR A 210 -8.05 -8.07 2.67
N GLU A 211 -7.33 -7.97 3.79
CA GLU A 211 -7.62 -7.07 4.90
C GLU A 211 -6.33 -6.73 5.64
N ALA A 212 -6.23 -5.51 6.14
CA ALA A 212 -5.09 -5.06 6.93
C ALA A 212 -5.57 -4.39 8.22
N ILE A 213 -4.90 -4.70 9.32
CA ILE A 213 -5.02 -4.02 10.61
C ILE A 213 -3.84 -3.06 10.69
N LEU A 214 -4.13 -1.77 10.71
CA LEU A 214 -3.14 -0.70 10.67
C LEU A 214 -3.07 0.02 12.00
N LYS A 215 -1.85 0.27 12.47
CA LYS A 215 -1.57 1.12 13.62
C LYS A 215 -1.85 2.57 13.30
N LEU A 216 -2.50 3.26 14.22
CA LEU A 216 -2.68 4.70 14.21
C LEU A 216 -1.92 5.33 15.37
N ILE A 217 -1.67 6.62 15.26
CA ILE A 217 -1.11 7.44 16.33
C ILE A 217 -2.01 8.66 16.56
N PRO A 218 -1.88 9.37 17.69
CA PRO A 218 -2.57 10.65 17.87
C PRO A 218 -2.22 11.63 16.75
N LEU A 219 -3.19 12.43 16.32
CA LEU A 219 -2.96 13.47 15.33
C LEU A 219 -1.99 14.51 15.91
N PRO A 220 -0.85 14.80 15.24
CA PRO A 220 0.07 15.83 15.69
C PRO A 220 -0.63 17.20 15.77
N PRO A 221 -0.55 17.91 16.90
CA PRO A 221 -1.25 19.19 17.09
C PRO A 221 -0.74 20.28 16.16
N TYR A 222 0.52 20.16 15.73
CA TYR A 222 1.15 21.16 14.87
C TYR A 222 1.92 20.48 13.73
N ARG A 223 1.88 21.12 12.57
CA ARG A 223 2.70 20.77 11.40
C ARG A 223 3.37 22.05 10.92
N ALA A 224 4.67 21.97 10.63
CA ALA A 224 5.42 23.09 10.06
C ALA A 224 6.19 22.61 8.83
N CYS A 225 6.34 23.49 7.86
CA CYS A 225 7.20 23.31 6.71
C CYS A 225 8.23 24.44 6.71
N LEU A 226 9.51 24.10 6.58
CA LEU A 226 10.60 25.07 6.47
C LEU A 226 11.23 24.92 5.09
N ALA A 227 11.29 26.00 4.34
CA ALA A 227 12.04 26.09 3.09
C ALA A 227 13.30 26.94 3.32
N VAL A 228 14.45 26.39 3.00
CA VAL A 228 15.75 27.04 3.19
C VAL A 228 16.57 26.96 1.91
N GLY A 229 17.06 28.11 1.43
CA GLY A 229 18.03 28.18 0.34
C GLY A 229 19.46 28.01 0.88
N PHE A 230 20.32 27.34 0.11
CA PHE A 230 21.73 27.14 0.45
C PHE A 230 22.61 27.50 -0.74
N ASP A 231 23.76 28.11 -0.47
CA ASP A 231 24.74 28.51 -1.48
C ASP A 231 25.51 27.29 -2.03
N SER A 232 25.48 26.14 -1.37
CA SER A 232 26.13 24.93 -1.82
C SER A 232 25.44 23.66 -1.33
N THR A 233 25.52 22.58 -2.11
CA THR A 233 25.07 21.23 -1.76
C THR A 233 25.70 20.74 -0.44
N ARG A 234 26.96 21.11 -0.18
CA ARG A 234 27.66 20.73 1.06
C ARG A 234 27.03 21.38 2.29
N ALA A 235 26.60 22.65 2.20
CA ALA A 235 25.90 23.34 3.28
C ALA A 235 24.52 22.72 3.55
N ALA A 236 23.78 22.39 2.50
CA ALA A 236 22.51 21.68 2.60
C ALA A 236 22.68 20.32 3.29
N ALA A 237 23.66 19.51 2.85
CA ALA A 237 23.92 18.19 3.43
C ALA A 237 24.30 18.26 4.91
N ARG A 238 25.13 19.22 5.32
CA ARG A 238 25.47 19.43 6.75
C ARG A 238 24.25 19.77 7.59
N THR A 239 23.34 20.60 7.06
CA THR A 239 22.12 20.97 7.77
C THR A 239 21.19 19.78 7.97
N ILE A 240 21.08 18.91 6.96
CA ILE A 240 20.27 17.68 7.07
C ILE A 240 20.91 16.68 8.03
N ALA A 241 22.25 16.56 8.04
CA ALA A 241 22.98 15.64 8.91
C ALA A 241 23.07 16.13 10.37
N ALA A 242 22.79 17.40 10.64
CA ALA A 242 22.77 17.92 12.00
C ALA A 242 21.63 17.22 12.80
N PRO A 243 21.89 16.82 14.07
CA PRO A 243 20.87 16.20 14.88
C PRO A 243 19.67 17.15 14.99
N PRO A 244 18.42 16.63 14.89
CA PRO A 244 17.24 17.48 15.05
C PRO A 244 17.28 18.14 16.43
N LEU A 245 17.18 19.46 16.46
CA LEU A 245 17.07 20.19 17.71
C LEU A 245 15.88 19.64 18.49
N SER A 246 16.13 19.02 19.64
CA SER A 246 15.05 18.59 20.53
C SER A 246 14.32 19.83 21.01
N ALA A 247 13.01 19.78 21.11
CA ALA A 247 12.16 20.89 21.56
C ALA A 247 12.54 21.42 22.97
N THR A 248 13.39 20.72 23.71
CA THR A 248 13.92 21.07 25.02
C THR A 248 15.13 22.00 24.99
N SER A 249 15.78 22.22 23.83
CA SER A 249 16.96 23.11 23.74
C SER A 249 16.63 24.52 23.23
N ALA A 250 15.36 24.88 23.03
CA ALA A 250 14.95 26.18 22.50
C ALA A 250 15.00 27.32 23.53
N THR A 251 15.48 27.09 24.77
CA THR A 251 15.53 28.15 25.81
C THR A 251 16.90 28.77 26.03
N SER A 252 17.94 28.37 25.31
CA SER A 252 19.23 29.07 25.39
C SER A 252 20.09 28.91 24.15
N SER A 253 19.79 29.62 23.08
CA SER A 253 20.81 29.97 22.10
C SER A 253 20.60 31.38 21.61
N ARG A 254 21.56 32.22 21.90
CA ARG A 254 21.71 33.57 21.36
C ARG A 254 21.52 33.50 19.84
N ALA A 255 20.66 34.34 19.33
CA ALA A 255 20.54 34.62 17.90
C ALA A 255 21.91 34.92 17.32
N CYS A 256 22.40 34.06 16.45
CA CYS A 256 23.50 34.37 15.59
C CYS A 256 22.97 35.34 14.54
N SER A 257 23.24 36.63 14.73
CA SER A 257 22.91 37.69 13.79
C SER A 257 23.76 37.50 12.52
N SER A 258 23.18 36.91 11.50
CA SER A 258 23.66 36.98 10.12
C SER A 258 22.60 37.72 9.30
N PRO A 259 22.97 38.73 8.48
CA PRO A 259 22.02 39.68 7.85
C PRO A 259 21.36 39.13 6.57
N ALA A 260 21.01 37.86 6.50
CA ALA A 260 20.38 37.25 5.31
C ALA A 260 19.02 36.58 5.56
N ALA A 261 18.27 37.01 6.59
CA ALA A 261 16.95 36.46 6.89
C ALA A 261 15.83 37.45 6.67
N SER A 262 15.70 38.02 5.47
CA SER A 262 14.59 38.90 5.12
C SER A 262 13.80 38.34 3.95
N SER A 263 13.09 37.24 4.14
CA SER A 263 11.83 36.96 3.45
C SER A 263 11.18 35.67 4.00
N MET A 264 10.61 35.79 5.18
CA MET A 264 9.73 34.77 5.71
C MET A 264 8.30 35.09 5.26
N LYS A 265 7.80 34.43 4.23
CA LYS A 265 6.35 34.43 3.92
C LYS A 265 5.70 33.28 4.67
N ARG A 266 4.69 33.61 5.48
CA ARG A 266 3.78 32.63 6.10
C ARG A 266 2.78 32.17 5.04
N TRP A 267 2.65 30.89 4.91
CA TRP A 267 1.59 30.21 4.17
C TRP A 267 0.79 29.34 5.13
#